data_f25968fd6e4b0d1943b8f7ef9c363742
#
_entry.id   f25968fd6e4b0d1943b8f7ef9c363742
#
_cell.length_a   1.000
_cell.length_b   1.000
_cell.length_c   1.000
_cell.angle_alpha   90.00
_cell.angle_beta   90.00
_cell.angle_gamma   90.00
#
_symmetry.space_group_name_H-M   'P 1'
#
loop_
_entity.id
_entity.type
_entity.pdbx_description
1 polymer ?
#
loop_
_entity_poly.entity_id
_entity_poly.type
_entity_poly.pdbx_seq_one_letter_code
_entity_poly.pdbx_strand_id
1 'polypeptide(L)'
;MMSDVMHHTLYDGRRIAFRFTPGTGPCLVFLPGYMSDMSGSKATALFAEAEANGRACLLLDYSGCGQSAGEDMGGDFADGMLSRWRDEVLALIASYVSGPVVLAGSSMGGWLMLLVAEHLKHRLAGLIGIAPAPDFTRWGYSEAQRAQLAAGEVLCEPNPYGPEPTPTYPGFFADAECHLRLDAPIDLTCPVRLLHGKADDDVPWAVSLRLEAALRSGDVQVTLIEDGDHRLSRDSDIAVLKAIVAGFYR
;
A
#
# COMPACT_ATOMS: atom_id res chain seq x y z
N MET A 1 3.63 -24.43 -2.29
CA MET A 1 4.75 -23.65 -1.70
C MET A 1 4.72 -22.30 -2.35
N MET A 2 4.76 -21.20 -1.58
CA MET A 2 4.88 -19.85 -2.18
C MET A 2 6.17 -19.76 -2.97
N SER A 3 6.17 -19.07 -4.12
CA SER A 3 7.37 -18.83 -4.92
C SER A 3 8.46 -18.16 -4.09
N ASP A 4 9.73 -18.45 -4.44
CA ASP A 4 10.90 -17.94 -3.71
C ASP A 4 10.98 -16.42 -3.77
N VAL A 5 11.64 -15.84 -2.77
CA VAL A 5 11.95 -14.42 -2.76
C VAL A 5 13.03 -14.13 -3.80
N MET A 6 12.76 -13.16 -4.64
CA MET A 6 13.68 -12.64 -5.66
C MET A 6 14.14 -11.23 -5.27
N HIS A 7 15.21 -10.76 -5.90
CA HIS A 7 15.74 -9.42 -5.68
C HIS A 7 15.90 -8.68 -7.02
N HIS A 8 15.42 -7.44 -7.05
CA HIS A 8 15.61 -6.53 -8.18
C HIS A 8 16.61 -5.45 -7.79
N THR A 9 17.66 -5.30 -8.59
CA THR A 9 18.65 -4.23 -8.38
C THR A 9 18.20 -2.99 -9.14
N LEU A 10 17.98 -1.90 -8.42
CA LEU A 10 17.65 -0.60 -8.97
C LEU A 10 18.91 0.08 -9.58
N TYR A 11 18.69 1.15 -10.35
CA TYR A 11 19.77 1.89 -11.01
C TYR A 11 20.80 2.52 -10.04
N ASP A 12 20.38 2.79 -8.81
CA ASP A 12 21.20 3.33 -7.72
C ASP A 12 21.90 2.26 -6.86
N GLY A 13 21.75 0.97 -7.23
CA GLY A 13 22.37 -0.17 -6.57
C GLY A 13 21.55 -0.78 -5.45
N ARG A 14 20.45 -0.15 -5.00
CA ARG A 14 19.56 -0.74 -4.00
C ARG A 14 18.91 -2.01 -4.52
N ARG A 15 18.71 -2.98 -3.63
CA ARG A 15 18.11 -4.28 -3.94
C ARG A 15 16.77 -4.40 -3.25
N ILE A 16 15.72 -4.59 -4.03
CA ILE A 16 14.35 -4.72 -3.56
C ILE A 16 13.93 -6.18 -3.61
N ALA A 17 13.54 -6.71 -2.46
CA ALA A 17 13.00 -8.06 -2.32
C ALA A 17 11.54 -8.09 -2.80
N PHE A 18 11.20 -9.10 -3.58
CA PHE A 18 9.85 -9.28 -4.09
C PHE A 18 9.52 -10.75 -4.35
N ARG A 19 8.24 -11.05 -4.49
CA ARG A 19 7.72 -12.32 -4.99
C ARG A 19 6.87 -12.07 -6.22
N PHE A 20 6.98 -12.91 -7.20
CA PHE A 20 6.17 -12.81 -8.41
C PHE A 20 5.70 -14.19 -8.84
N THR A 21 4.40 -14.32 -9.08
CA THR A 21 3.82 -15.45 -9.80
C THR A 21 3.25 -14.97 -11.14
N PRO A 22 3.67 -15.58 -12.27
CA PRO A 22 3.07 -15.28 -13.56
C PRO A 22 1.66 -15.87 -13.65
N GLY A 23 0.84 -15.32 -14.55
CA GLY A 23 -0.52 -15.83 -14.72
C GLY A 23 -1.30 -15.05 -15.77
N THR A 24 -2.60 -15.30 -15.83
CA THR A 24 -3.53 -14.65 -16.77
C THR A 24 -4.30 -13.50 -16.11
N GLY A 25 -4.86 -12.59 -16.94
CA GLY A 25 -5.59 -11.41 -16.48
C GLY A 25 -4.67 -10.27 -16.01
N PRO A 26 -5.24 -9.28 -15.31
CA PRO A 26 -4.45 -8.21 -14.73
C PRO A 26 -3.55 -8.74 -13.61
N CYS A 27 -2.34 -8.17 -13.48
CA CYS A 27 -1.45 -8.49 -12.37
C CYS A 27 -1.92 -7.77 -11.11
N LEU A 28 -2.16 -8.51 -10.02
CA LEU A 28 -2.38 -7.93 -8.70
C LEU A 28 -1.03 -7.51 -8.11
N VAL A 29 -0.88 -6.23 -7.79
CA VAL A 29 0.31 -5.70 -7.09
C VAL A 29 -0.12 -5.26 -5.69
N PHE A 30 0.42 -5.91 -4.66
CA PHE A 30 0.08 -5.59 -3.27
C PHE A 30 1.11 -4.62 -2.68
N LEU A 31 0.62 -3.54 -2.08
CA LEU A 31 1.39 -2.47 -1.46
C LEU A 31 1.19 -2.51 0.05
N PRO A 32 2.20 -2.93 0.84
CA PRO A 32 2.12 -2.99 2.30
C PRO A 32 1.90 -1.62 2.96
N GLY A 33 1.47 -1.64 4.22
CA GLY A 33 1.37 -0.45 5.06
C GLY A 33 2.72 0.03 5.60
N TYR A 34 2.69 1.10 6.38
CA TYR A 34 3.85 1.65 7.06
C TYR A 34 4.48 0.62 8.00
N MET A 35 5.79 0.42 7.96
CA MET A 35 6.53 -0.61 8.71
C MET A 35 6.02 -2.05 8.51
N SER A 36 5.30 -2.30 7.42
CA SER A 36 4.85 -3.65 7.04
C SER A 36 5.69 -4.21 5.89
N ASP A 37 5.52 -5.50 5.64
CA ASP A 37 6.22 -6.23 4.60
C ASP A 37 5.30 -7.19 3.82
N MET A 38 5.85 -7.87 2.82
CA MET A 38 5.14 -8.82 1.97
C MET A 38 4.81 -10.16 2.65
N SER A 39 5.24 -10.38 3.90
CA SER A 39 4.93 -11.59 4.67
C SER A 39 3.62 -11.48 5.47
N GLY A 40 3.01 -10.29 5.48
CA GLY A 40 1.75 -10.05 6.16
C GLY A 40 0.60 -10.93 5.66
N SER A 41 -0.38 -11.22 6.53
CA SER A 41 -1.48 -12.17 6.27
C SER A 41 -2.27 -11.86 5.00
N LYS A 42 -2.56 -10.58 4.73
CA LYS A 42 -3.27 -10.15 3.51
C LYS A 42 -2.45 -10.43 2.25
N ALA A 43 -1.17 -10.04 2.25
CA ALA A 43 -0.26 -10.24 1.14
C ALA A 43 -0.11 -11.72 0.79
N THR A 44 0.21 -12.54 1.79
CA THR A 44 0.41 -13.99 1.62
C THR A 44 -0.87 -14.71 1.20
N ALA A 45 -2.04 -14.32 1.74
CA ALA A 45 -3.33 -14.91 1.36
C ALA A 45 -3.71 -14.59 -0.09
N LEU A 46 -3.46 -13.34 -0.54
CA LEU A 46 -3.73 -12.94 -1.93
C LEU A 46 -2.76 -13.59 -2.91
N PHE A 47 -1.50 -13.73 -2.53
CA PHE A 47 -0.50 -14.39 -3.36
C PHE A 47 -0.82 -15.87 -3.55
N ALA A 48 -1.12 -16.59 -2.47
CA ALA A 48 -1.54 -18.00 -2.52
C ALA A 48 -2.82 -18.20 -3.35
N GLU A 49 -3.78 -17.27 -3.24
CA GLU A 49 -4.99 -17.26 -4.07
C GLU A 49 -4.68 -17.08 -5.55
N ALA A 50 -3.73 -16.19 -5.88
CA ALA A 50 -3.30 -15.95 -7.25
C ALA A 50 -2.62 -17.20 -7.83
N GLU A 51 -1.68 -17.83 -7.09
CA GLU A 51 -1.04 -19.08 -7.50
C GLU A 51 -2.05 -20.19 -7.75
N ALA A 52 -3.01 -20.38 -6.83
CA ALA A 52 -4.03 -21.42 -6.92
C ALA A 52 -4.96 -21.23 -8.15
N ASN A 53 -5.16 -20.00 -8.61
CA ASN A 53 -6.04 -19.66 -9.73
C ASN A 53 -5.28 -19.32 -11.03
N GLY A 54 -3.97 -19.50 -11.09
CA GLY A 54 -3.15 -19.20 -12.27
C GLY A 54 -3.19 -17.72 -12.68
N ARG A 55 -3.27 -16.80 -11.69
CA ARG A 55 -3.31 -15.34 -11.88
C ARG A 55 -1.97 -14.72 -11.56
N ALA A 56 -1.64 -13.63 -12.27
CA ALA A 56 -0.40 -12.91 -11.99
C ALA A 56 -0.52 -12.09 -10.68
N CYS A 57 0.52 -12.19 -9.83
CA CYS A 57 0.59 -11.42 -8.58
C CYS A 57 2.03 -11.03 -8.27
N LEU A 58 2.23 -9.81 -7.77
CA LEU A 58 3.50 -9.26 -7.32
C LEU A 58 3.35 -8.73 -5.91
N LEU A 59 4.21 -9.20 -5.01
CA LEU A 59 4.43 -8.67 -3.66
C LEU A 59 5.82 -8.07 -3.59
N LEU A 60 6.03 -7.07 -2.74
CA LEU A 60 7.35 -6.48 -2.53
C LEU A 60 7.51 -5.97 -1.10
N ASP A 61 8.76 -5.87 -0.68
CA ASP A 61 9.18 -5.08 0.47
C ASP A 61 9.80 -3.78 -0.05
N TYR A 62 9.34 -2.65 0.45
CA TYR A 62 10.00 -1.37 0.12
C TYR A 62 11.40 -1.32 0.71
N SER A 63 12.27 -0.47 0.13
CA SER A 63 13.59 -0.22 0.74
C SER A 63 13.45 0.17 2.21
N GLY A 64 14.31 -0.42 3.06
CA GLY A 64 14.26 -0.28 4.51
C GLY A 64 13.21 -1.14 5.22
N CYS A 65 12.40 -1.94 4.51
CA CYS A 65 11.37 -2.82 5.08
C CYS A 65 11.68 -4.30 4.81
N GLY A 66 11.27 -5.18 5.72
CA GLY A 66 11.32 -6.62 5.54
C GLY A 66 12.67 -7.12 5.01
N GLN A 67 12.66 -7.88 3.91
CA GLN A 67 13.86 -8.42 3.28
C GLN A 67 14.57 -7.41 2.36
N SER A 68 14.06 -6.19 2.23
CA SER A 68 14.72 -5.06 1.56
C SER A 68 15.45 -4.14 2.55
N ALA A 69 15.50 -4.49 3.85
CA ALA A 69 16.24 -3.72 4.86
C ALA A 69 17.70 -4.15 4.93
N GLY A 70 18.58 -3.19 5.28
CA GLY A 70 20.02 -3.41 5.50
C GLY A 70 20.92 -2.78 4.43
N GLU A 71 22.20 -2.56 4.80
CA GLU A 71 23.18 -1.85 3.97
C GLU A 71 23.40 -2.51 2.61
N ASP A 72 23.43 -3.85 2.54
CA ASP A 72 23.60 -4.61 1.30
C ASP A 72 22.31 -4.75 0.47
N MET A 73 21.22 -4.15 0.92
CA MET A 73 19.89 -4.25 0.33
C MET A 73 19.32 -2.88 -0.03
N GLY A 74 18.17 -2.52 0.52
CA GLY A 74 17.46 -1.27 0.23
C GLY A 74 17.82 -0.10 1.15
N GLY A 75 18.67 -0.31 2.16
CA GLY A 75 19.04 0.70 3.14
C GLY A 75 18.22 0.64 4.43
N ASP A 76 18.12 1.77 5.11
CA ASP A 76 17.40 1.91 6.38
C ASP A 76 15.98 2.42 6.17
N PHE A 77 15.06 2.04 7.07
CA PHE A 77 13.69 2.56 7.08
C PHE A 77 13.64 4.09 7.27
N ALA A 78 14.63 4.65 7.97
CA ALA A 78 14.76 6.09 8.17
C ALA A 78 14.90 6.89 6.87
N ASP A 79 15.37 6.24 5.78
CA ASP A 79 15.47 6.82 4.44
C ASP A 79 14.18 6.68 3.61
N GLY A 80 13.14 6.08 4.19
CA GLY A 80 11.87 5.82 3.53
C GLY A 80 11.14 7.10 3.13
N MET A 81 10.59 7.13 1.93
CA MET A 81 9.79 8.24 1.37
C MET A 81 8.72 7.66 0.45
N LEU A 82 7.56 8.31 0.36
CA LEU A 82 6.50 7.88 -0.57
C LEU A 82 6.98 7.93 -2.03
N SER A 83 7.70 8.97 -2.42
CA SER A 83 8.27 9.11 -3.76
C SER A 83 9.26 8.00 -4.09
N ARG A 84 10.15 7.66 -3.14
CA ARG A 84 11.13 6.58 -3.28
C ARG A 84 10.44 5.22 -3.46
N TRP A 85 9.50 4.90 -2.59
CA TRP A 85 8.75 3.64 -2.64
C TRP A 85 7.85 3.53 -3.87
N ARG A 86 7.25 4.66 -4.32
CA ARG A 86 6.53 4.72 -5.61
C ARG A 86 7.43 4.30 -6.78
N ASP A 87 8.63 4.86 -6.85
CA ASP A 87 9.55 4.60 -7.95
C ASP A 87 10.06 3.15 -7.95
N GLU A 88 10.24 2.55 -6.77
CA GLU A 88 10.56 1.12 -6.61
C GLU A 88 9.43 0.22 -7.14
N VAL A 89 8.18 0.52 -6.76
CA VAL A 89 7.01 -0.20 -7.27
C VAL A 89 6.91 -0.10 -8.78
N LEU A 90 7.10 1.10 -9.34
CA LEU A 90 7.06 1.32 -10.78
C LEU A 90 8.18 0.58 -11.52
N ALA A 91 9.38 0.52 -10.94
CA ALA A 91 10.52 -0.24 -11.51
C ALA A 91 10.22 -1.74 -11.57
N LEU A 92 9.65 -2.32 -10.50
CA LEU A 92 9.24 -3.71 -10.48
C LEU A 92 8.13 -4.00 -11.50
N ILE A 93 7.09 -3.15 -11.54
CA ILE A 93 6.00 -3.28 -12.52
C ILE A 93 6.55 -3.20 -13.96
N ALA A 94 7.47 -2.29 -14.24
CA ALA A 94 8.07 -2.16 -15.56
C ALA A 94 8.89 -3.39 -15.97
N SER A 95 9.57 -4.02 -14.99
CA SER A 95 10.46 -5.15 -15.23
C SER A 95 9.75 -6.50 -15.35
N TYR A 96 8.66 -6.70 -14.59
CA TYR A 96 8.06 -8.03 -14.43
C TYR A 96 6.61 -8.13 -14.89
N VAL A 97 5.91 -7.01 -15.06
CA VAL A 97 4.49 -7.00 -15.42
C VAL A 97 4.29 -6.41 -16.80
N SER A 98 3.86 -7.20 -17.77
CA SER A 98 3.61 -6.75 -19.14
C SER A 98 2.16 -6.31 -19.42
N GLY A 99 1.21 -6.80 -18.62
CA GLY A 99 -0.24 -6.59 -18.81
C GLY A 99 -0.84 -5.45 -17.98
N PRO A 100 -2.18 -5.40 -17.92
CA PRO A 100 -2.90 -4.52 -17.00
C PRO A 100 -2.59 -4.82 -15.54
N VAL A 101 -2.77 -3.81 -14.66
CA VAL A 101 -2.43 -3.87 -13.23
C VAL A 101 -3.65 -3.54 -12.39
N VAL A 102 -3.89 -4.33 -11.35
CA VAL A 102 -4.75 -3.98 -10.21
C VAL A 102 -3.83 -3.70 -9.02
N LEU A 103 -3.91 -2.51 -8.44
CA LEU A 103 -3.16 -2.17 -7.24
C LEU A 103 -4.02 -2.43 -6.00
N ALA A 104 -3.47 -3.13 -5.01
CA ALA A 104 -4.09 -3.33 -3.71
C ALA A 104 -3.21 -2.72 -2.63
N GLY A 105 -3.64 -1.61 -2.03
CA GLY A 105 -2.88 -0.88 -1.02
C GLY A 105 -3.52 -0.96 0.37
N SER A 106 -2.74 -1.34 1.39
CA SER A 106 -3.18 -1.41 2.78
C SER A 106 -2.63 -0.24 3.58
N SER A 107 -3.48 0.48 4.33
CA SER A 107 -3.07 1.61 5.17
C SER A 107 -2.28 2.66 4.37
N MET A 108 -1.03 3.00 4.77
CA MET A 108 -0.13 3.87 4.01
C MET A 108 0.07 3.37 2.56
N GLY A 109 0.07 2.04 2.33
CA GLY A 109 0.09 1.47 0.98
C GLY A 109 -1.11 1.90 0.12
N GLY A 110 -2.25 2.26 0.73
CA GLY A 110 -3.38 2.88 0.05
C GLY A 110 -3.09 4.30 -0.44
N TRP A 111 -2.26 5.07 0.25
CA TRP A 111 -1.76 6.35 -0.25
C TRP A 111 -0.78 6.15 -1.40
N LEU A 112 0.21 5.28 -1.20
CA LEU A 112 1.18 4.94 -2.23
C LEU A 112 0.50 4.40 -3.50
N MET A 113 -0.58 3.63 -3.37
CA MET A 113 -1.41 3.13 -4.46
C MET A 113 -1.89 4.26 -5.38
N LEU A 114 -2.34 5.38 -4.82
CA LEU A 114 -2.79 6.55 -5.61
C LEU A 114 -1.63 7.13 -6.41
N LEU A 115 -0.45 7.28 -5.78
CA LEU A 115 0.73 7.82 -6.44
C LEU A 115 1.23 6.94 -7.58
N VAL A 116 1.24 5.62 -7.38
CA VAL A 116 1.61 4.65 -8.41
C VAL A 116 0.57 4.65 -9.55
N ALA A 117 -0.72 4.70 -9.21
CA ALA A 117 -1.82 4.69 -10.18
C ALA A 117 -1.74 5.84 -11.19
N GLU A 118 -1.38 7.04 -10.73
CA GLU A 118 -1.21 8.22 -11.58
C GLU A 118 -0.17 8.02 -12.70
N HIS A 119 0.82 7.14 -12.48
CA HIS A 119 1.87 6.82 -13.46
C HIS A 119 1.48 5.67 -14.40
N LEU A 120 0.62 4.75 -13.96
CA LEU A 120 0.23 3.58 -14.76
C LEU A 120 -0.79 3.90 -15.86
N LYS A 121 -1.64 4.93 -15.66
CA LYS A 121 -2.61 5.42 -16.66
C LYS A 121 -3.41 4.28 -17.32
N HIS A 122 -3.24 4.09 -18.63
CA HIS A 122 -3.95 3.07 -19.42
C HIS A 122 -3.65 1.62 -19.03
N ARG A 123 -2.61 1.36 -18.26
CA ARG A 123 -2.31 0.04 -17.70
C ARG A 123 -3.11 -0.27 -16.43
N LEU A 124 -3.75 0.72 -15.83
CA LEU A 124 -4.49 0.56 -14.58
C LEU A 124 -5.84 -0.09 -14.85
N ALA A 125 -6.03 -1.32 -14.35
CA ALA A 125 -7.28 -2.06 -14.43
C ALA A 125 -8.19 -1.83 -13.23
N GLY A 126 -7.65 -1.41 -12.08
CA GLY A 126 -8.42 -1.06 -10.89
C GLY A 126 -7.60 -0.84 -9.64
N LEU A 127 -8.28 -0.38 -8.60
CA LEU A 127 -7.71 -0.08 -7.28
C LEU A 127 -8.48 -0.79 -6.17
N ILE A 128 -7.74 -1.28 -5.17
CA ILE A 128 -8.30 -1.87 -3.96
C ILE A 128 -7.63 -1.20 -2.75
N GLY A 129 -8.35 -0.36 -2.03
CA GLY A 129 -7.88 0.24 -0.78
C GLY A 129 -8.34 -0.58 0.42
N ILE A 130 -7.43 -0.99 1.28
CA ILE A 130 -7.71 -1.77 2.50
C ILE A 130 -7.34 -0.89 3.69
N ALA A 131 -8.34 -0.37 4.41
CA ALA A 131 -8.16 0.67 5.43
C ALA A 131 -7.20 1.77 4.94
N PRO A 132 -7.39 2.34 3.71
CA PRO A 132 -6.42 3.23 3.09
C PRO A 132 -6.26 4.51 3.91
N ALA A 133 -5.00 4.96 4.07
CA ALA A 133 -4.63 6.11 4.87
C ALA A 133 -3.96 7.23 4.05
N PRO A 134 -4.56 7.73 2.94
CA PRO A 134 -3.99 8.87 2.24
C PRO A 134 -3.97 10.10 3.15
N ASP A 135 -2.92 10.91 3.01
CA ASP A 135 -2.74 12.18 3.72
C ASP A 135 -2.73 12.05 5.26
N PHE A 136 -2.32 10.88 5.81
CA PHE A 136 -2.37 10.67 7.26
C PHE A 136 -1.48 11.66 8.03
N THR A 137 -0.48 12.26 7.41
CA THR A 137 0.33 13.31 8.00
C THR A 137 -0.48 14.57 8.34
N ARG A 138 -1.65 14.75 7.73
CA ARG A 138 -2.55 15.88 7.96
C ARG A 138 -3.60 15.62 9.04
N TRP A 139 -4.24 14.48 9.01
CA TRP A 139 -5.34 14.15 9.92
C TRP A 139 -4.93 13.21 11.06
N GLY A 140 -3.84 12.46 10.93
CA GLY A 140 -3.32 11.53 11.94
C GLY A 140 -2.42 12.19 12.98
N TYR A 141 -1.83 13.35 12.69
CA TYR A 141 -0.92 14.05 13.61
C TYR A 141 -1.51 15.35 14.11
N SER A 142 -1.30 15.62 15.41
CA SER A 142 -1.58 16.93 16.01
C SER A 142 -0.67 18.02 15.43
N GLU A 143 -1.04 19.28 15.65
CA GLU A 143 -0.23 20.43 15.22
C GLU A 143 1.18 20.39 15.85
N ALA A 144 1.30 20.02 17.12
CA ALA A 144 2.58 19.90 17.82
C ALA A 144 3.47 18.80 17.21
N GLN A 145 2.91 17.63 16.88
CA GLN A 145 3.64 16.54 16.23
C GLN A 145 4.11 16.93 14.82
N ARG A 146 3.27 17.61 14.05
CA ARG A 146 3.67 18.13 12.74
C ARG A 146 4.76 19.19 12.83
N ALA A 147 4.70 20.07 13.85
CA ALA A 147 5.75 21.06 14.11
C ALA A 147 7.07 20.40 14.50
N GLN A 148 7.05 19.34 15.31
CA GLN A 148 8.21 18.52 15.68
C GLN A 148 8.87 17.91 14.42
N LEU A 149 8.09 17.24 13.57
CA LEU A 149 8.57 16.65 12.32
C LEU A 149 9.14 17.73 11.37
N ALA A 150 8.47 18.87 11.25
CA ALA A 150 8.92 19.99 10.42
C ALA A 150 10.21 20.64 10.96
N ALA A 151 10.47 20.55 12.27
CA ALA A 151 11.73 21.00 12.88
C ALA A 151 12.90 20.01 12.67
N GLY A 152 12.66 18.87 12.03
CA GLY A 152 13.68 17.85 11.78
C GLY A 152 13.83 16.82 12.90
N GLU A 153 12.86 16.73 13.80
CA GLU A 153 12.86 15.78 14.92
C GLU A 153 12.03 14.55 14.60
N VAL A 154 12.52 13.36 14.98
CA VAL A 154 11.79 12.10 14.81
C VAL A 154 10.61 12.06 15.79
N LEU A 155 9.43 11.74 15.28
CA LEU A 155 8.25 11.44 16.09
C LEU A 155 8.19 9.93 16.36
N CYS A 156 8.10 9.54 17.63
CA CYS A 156 7.91 8.15 18.06
C CYS A 156 6.56 8.00 18.74
N GLU A 157 5.71 7.13 18.23
CA GLU A 157 4.37 6.87 18.78
C GLU A 157 4.30 5.45 19.36
N PRO A 158 3.44 5.19 20.36
CA PRO A 158 3.20 3.83 20.82
C PRO A 158 2.77 2.91 19.67
N ASN A 159 3.33 1.72 19.63
CA ASN A 159 2.98 0.72 18.63
C ASN A 159 2.05 -0.33 19.25
N PRO A 160 0.76 -0.39 18.90
CA PRO A 160 -0.16 -1.37 19.44
C PRO A 160 0.12 -2.80 18.95
N TYR A 161 1.00 -2.97 17.97
CA TYR A 161 1.28 -4.25 17.31
C TYR A 161 2.64 -4.85 17.67
N GLY A 162 3.47 -4.15 18.45
CA GLY A 162 4.80 -4.61 18.82
C GLY A 162 5.41 -3.82 19.96
N PRO A 163 6.54 -4.29 20.54
CA PRO A 163 7.17 -3.64 21.69
C PRO A 163 7.90 -2.35 21.33
N GLU A 164 8.34 -2.20 20.09
CA GLU A 164 9.08 -1.04 19.64
C GLU A 164 8.14 0.07 19.15
N PRO A 165 8.39 1.33 19.49
CA PRO A 165 7.57 2.44 19.02
C PRO A 165 7.60 2.56 17.50
N THR A 166 6.56 3.14 16.94
CA THR A 166 6.49 3.48 15.50
C THR A 166 7.15 4.84 15.27
N PRO A 167 8.32 4.89 14.61
CA PRO A 167 8.96 6.15 14.29
C PRO A 167 8.36 6.75 13.01
N THR A 168 8.20 8.07 12.99
CA THR A 168 8.02 8.84 11.75
C THR A 168 9.21 9.77 11.59
N TYR A 169 9.87 9.64 10.45
CA TYR A 169 11.08 10.41 10.16
C TYR A 169 10.76 11.71 9.43
N PRO A 170 11.51 12.81 9.71
CA PRO A 170 11.29 14.11 9.05
C PRO A 170 11.35 14.05 7.53
N GLY A 171 12.24 13.21 6.97
CA GLY A 171 12.35 13.00 5.53
C GLY A 171 11.08 12.42 4.91
N PHE A 172 10.51 11.39 5.55
CA PHE A 172 9.22 10.83 5.14
C PHE A 172 8.11 11.88 5.23
N PHE A 173 8.03 12.62 6.34
CA PHE A 173 7.01 13.65 6.55
C PHE A 173 7.10 14.75 5.48
N ALA A 174 8.29 15.28 5.21
CA ALA A 174 8.49 16.33 4.22
C ALA A 174 8.12 15.89 2.79
N ASP A 175 8.49 14.67 2.41
CA ASP A 175 8.10 14.08 1.12
C ASP A 175 6.58 13.85 1.05
N ALA A 176 5.99 13.29 2.09
CA ALA A 176 4.56 13.01 2.17
C ALA A 176 3.70 14.28 2.01
N GLU A 177 4.13 15.41 2.62
CA GLU A 177 3.46 16.70 2.49
C GLU A 177 3.45 17.24 1.04
N CYS A 178 4.36 16.80 0.19
CA CYS A 178 4.36 17.09 -1.24
C CYS A 178 3.39 16.21 -2.05
N HIS A 179 2.82 15.18 -1.43
CA HIS A 179 2.02 14.14 -2.09
C HIS A 179 0.57 14.04 -1.59
N LEU A 180 0.04 15.10 -0.98
CA LEU A 180 -1.36 15.13 -0.52
C LEU A 180 -2.35 14.97 -1.68
N ARG A 181 -3.46 14.27 -1.43
CA ARG A 181 -4.43 13.91 -2.48
C ARG A 181 -5.89 14.22 -2.13
N LEU A 182 -6.26 14.27 -0.85
CA LEU A 182 -7.68 14.36 -0.45
C LEU A 182 -8.28 15.78 -0.56
N ASP A 183 -7.46 16.80 -0.76
CA ASP A 183 -7.91 18.19 -0.84
C ASP A 183 -8.24 18.65 -2.28
N ALA A 184 -8.08 17.76 -3.27
CA ALA A 184 -8.37 18.04 -4.67
C ALA A 184 -8.96 16.81 -5.37
N PRO A 185 -9.69 16.96 -6.49
CA PRO A 185 -10.16 15.83 -7.27
C PRO A 185 -9.01 14.97 -7.79
N ILE A 186 -9.11 13.65 -7.56
CA ILE A 186 -8.13 12.66 -7.99
C ILE A 186 -8.55 12.14 -9.37
N ASP A 187 -7.74 12.37 -10.40
CA ASP A 187 -8.05 12.03 -11.81
C ASP A 187 -7.74 10.54 -12.11
N LEU A 188 -8.40 9.67 -11.36
CA LEU A 188 -8.38 8.21 -11.57
C LEU A 188 -9.81 7.77 -11.87
N THR A 189 -10.01 7.13 -13.02
CA THR A 189 -11.33 6.76 -13.56
C THR A 189 -11.57 5.24 -13.62
N CYS A 190 -10.58 4.42 -13.25
CA CYS A 190 -10.71 2.97 -13.17
C CYS A 190 -11.68 2.54 -12.04
N PRO A 191 -12.18 1.29 -12.06
CA PRO A 191 -12.93 0.74 -10.94
C PRO A 191 -12.15 0.77 -9.62
N VAL A 192 -12.79 1.19 -8.51
CA VAL A 192 -12.20 1.28 -7.19
C VAL A 192 -13.04 0.50 -6.17
N ARG A 193 -12.38 -0.25 -5.31
CA ARG A 193 -13.00 -0.98 -4.19
C ARG A 193 -12.27 -0.58 -2.90
N LEU A 194 -13.00 -0.05 -1.95
CA LEU A 194 -12.48 0.35 -0.64
C LEU A 194 -13.07 -0.58 0.43
N LEU A 195 -12.22 -1.20 1.23
CA LEU A 195 -12.60 -2.06 2.35
C LEU A 195 -12.10 -1.43 3.63
N HIS A 196 -12.98 -1.20 4.62
CA HIS A 196 -12.61 -0.56 5.88
C HIS A 196 -13.36 -1.15 7.07
N GLY A 197 -12.65 -1.30 8.20
CA GLY A 197 -13.25 -1.68 9.47
C GLY A 197 -13.86 -0.47 10.19
N LYS A 198 -15.06 -0.62 10.78
CA LYS A 198 -15.66 0.48 11.57
C LYS A 198 -15.10 0.57 13.00
N ALA A 199 -14.45 -0.51 13.47
CA ALA A 199 -13.72 -0.56 14.73
C ALA A 199 -12.19 -0.32 14.50
N ASP A 200 -11.83 0.39 13.46
CA ASP A 200 -10.45 0.80 13.15
C ASP A 200 -10.08 2.01 14.02
N ASP A 201 -9.18 1.79 15.00
CA ASP A 201 -8.70 2.82 15.92
C ASP A 201 -7.50 3.62 15.36
N ASP A 202 -6.85 3.14 14.29
CA ASP A 202 -5.69 3.79 13.68
C ASP A 202 -6.10 4.75 12.55
N VAL A 203 -7.01 4.32 11.68
CA VAL A 203 -7.48 5.08 10.52
C VAL A 203 -9.01 5.22 10.57
N PRO A 204 -9.54 6.42 10.80
CA PRO A 204 -11.00 6.63 10.78
C PRO A 204 -11.59 6.17 9.44
N TRP A 205 -12.61 5.29 9.47
CA TRP A 205 -13.25 4.79 8.24
C TRP A 205 -13.84 5.90 7.36
N ALA A 206 -14.11 7.08 7.94
CA ALA A 206 -14.51 8.28 7.19
C ALA A 206 -13.45 8.73 6.16
N VAL A 207 -12.17 8.34 6.33
CA VAL A 207 -11.11 8.60 5.34
C VAL A 207 -11.41 7.89 4.02
N SER A 208 -11.95 6.65 4.06
CA SER A 208 -12.40 5.97 2.84
C SER A 208 -13.55 6.68 2.13
N LEU A 209 -14.47 7.30 2.87
CA LEU A 209 -15.55 8.11 2.26
C LEU A 209 -15.01 9.41 1.66
N ARG A 210 -14.01 10.05 2.32
CA ARG A 210 -13.34 11.22 1.73
C ARG A 210 -12.60 10.85 0.45
N LEU A 211 -11.93 9.70 0.44
CA LEU A 211 -11.24 9.20 -0.74
C LEU A 211 -12.24 8.90 -1.87
N GLU A 212 -13.35 8.23 -1.58
CA GLU A 212 -14.43 7.98 -2.54
C GLU A 212 -14.91 9.29 -3.18
N ALA A 213 -15.20 10.30 -2.36
CA ALA A 213 -15.69 11.60 -2.81
C ALA A 213 -14.65 12.38 -3.64
N ALA A 214 -13.35 12.18 -3.40
CA ALA A 214 -12.27 12.84 -4.16
C ALA A 214 -12.00 12.17 -5.52
N LEU A 215 -12.31 10.89 -5.68
CA LEU A 215 -12.05 10.14 -6.90
C LEU A 215 -13.01 10.54 -8.03
N ARG A 216 -12.48 10.67 -9.25
CA ARG A 216 -13.29 10.92 -10.46
C ARG A 216 -13.86 9.65 -11.11
N SER A 217 -13.62 8.49 -10.53
CA SER A 217 -14.16 7.23 -11.03
C SER A 217 -15.68 7.20 -10.88
N GLY A 218 -16.38 6.73 -11.91
CA GLY A 218 -17.82 6.43 -11.85
C GLY A 218 -18.15 5.04 -11.26
N ASP A 219 -17.14 4.24 -10.91
CA ASP A 219 -17.30 2.89 -10.34
C ASP A 219 -16.49 2.77 -9.04
N VAL A 220 -16.98 3.37 -7.97
CA VAL A 220 -16.40 3.26 -6.63
C VAL A 220 -17.37 2.51 -5.71
N GLN A 221 -16.86 1.52 -4.99
CA GLN A 221 -17.64 0.80 -3.97
C GLN A 221 -16.88 0.83 -2.65
N VAL A 222 -17.57 1.17 -1.56
CA VAL A 222 -17.04 1.15 -0.20
C VAL A 222 -17.73 0.03 0.58
N THR A 223 -16.94 -0.89 1.11
CA THR A 223 -17.39 -1.96 1.99
C THR A 223 -16.93 -1.66 3.40
N LEU A 224 -17.88 -1.50 4.34
CA LEU A 224 -17.59 -1.29 5.76
C LEU A 224 -17.88 -2.58 6.53
N ILE A 225 -16.90 -3.04 7.34
CA ILE A 225 -17.05 -4.19 8.24
C ILE A 225 -17.27 -3.65 9.65
N GLU A 226 -18.45 -3.93 10.24
CA GLU A 226 -18.92 -3.33 11.49
C GLU A 226 -17.94 -3.49 12.65
N ASP A 227 -17.42 -4.71 12.82
CA ASP A 227 -16.47 -5.09 13.88
C ASP A 227 -15.04 -5.27 13.36
N GLY A 228 -14.72 -4.78 12.16
CA GLY A 228 -13.39 -4.84 11.55
C GLY A 228 -12.45 -3.84 12.20
N ASP A 229 -11.25 -4.31 12.58
CA ASP A 229 -10.14 -3.49 13.06
C ASP A 229 -9.30 -2.95 11.90
N HIS A 230 -8.23 -2.20 12.20
CA HIS A 230 -7.29 -1.68 11.19
C HIS A 230 -6.64 -2.79 10.36
N ARG A 231 -6.33 -3.92 10.98
CA ARG A 231 -5.60 -5.00 10.32
C ARG A 231 -6.43 -5.73 9.27
N LEU A 232 -7.75 -5.84 9.48
CA LEU A 232 -8.66 -6.60 8.60
C LEU A 232 -8.04 -7.96 8.21
N SER A 233 -7.61 -8.71 9.22
CA SER A 233 -6.80 -9.93 9.04
C SER A 233 -7.45 -11.21 9.55
N ARG A 234 -8.70 -11.12 10.05
CA ARG A 234 -9.49 -12.33 10.39
C ARG A 234 -9.81 -13.11 9.12
N ASP A 235 -10.05 -14.40 9.24
CA ASP A 235 -10.40 -15.25 8.10
C ASP A 235 -11.62 -14.71 7.31
N SER A 236 -12.61 -14.13 8.02
CA SER A 236 -13.76 -13.46 7.41
C SER A 236 -13.36 -12.24 6.59
N ASP A 237 -12.43 -11.43 7.09
CA ASP A 237 -11.97 -10.20 6.41
C ASP A 237 -11.16 -10.56 5.16
N ILE A 238 -10.29 -11.56 5.28
CA ILE A 238 -9.52 -12.10 4.14
C ILE A 238 -10.44 -12.70 3.09
N ALA A 239 -11.52 -13.39 3.49
CA ALA A 239 -12.51 -13.92 2.54
C ALA A 239 -13.22 -12.79 1.75
N VAL A 240 -13.61 -11.70 2.42
CA VAL A 240 -14.18 -10.51 1.76
C VAL A 240 -13.17 -9.90 0.80
N LEU A 241 -11.91 -9.72 1.23
CA LEU A 241 -10.86 -9.17 0.38
C LEU A 241 -10.62 -10.03 -0.89
N LYS A 242 -10.55 -11.35 -0.75
CA LYS A 242 -10.43 -12.29 -1.88
C LYS A 242 -11.61 -12.17 -2.86
N ALA A 243 -12.83 -12.03 -2.35
CA ALA A 243 -14.02 -11.85 -3.18
C ALA A 243 -13.97 -10.52 -3.97
N ILE A 244 -13.49 -9.44 -3.34
CA ILE A 244 -13.27 -8.15 -3.99
C ILE A 244 -12.24 -8.30 -5.12
N VAL A 245 -11.08 -8.90 -4.84
CA VAL A 245 -10.03 -9.14 -5.84
C VAL A 245 -10.55 -9.97 -7.01
N ALA A 246 -11.32 -11.03 -6.73
CA ALA A 246 -11.90 -11.89 -7.78
C ALA A 246 -12.80 -11.12 -8.74
N GLY A 247 -13.40 -10.02 -8.30
CA GLY A 247 -14.24 -9.15 -9.14
C GLY A 247 -13.52 -8.51 -10.32
N PHE A 248 -12.19 -8.34 -10.25
CA PHE A 248 -11.37 -7.75 -11.33
C PHE A 248 -10.93 -8.75 -12.41
N TYR A 249 -11.27 -10.02 -12.27
CA TYR A 249 -10.92 -11.10 -13.22
C TYR A 249 -12.13 -11.67 -13.98
N ARG A 250 -13.23 -10.94 -14.01
CA ARG A 250 -14.46 -11.33 -14.72
C ARG A 250 -14.48 -10.81 -16.15
#